data_dbedfed9cd5a42fbb88fa6414ed92df0
#
_entry.id   dbedfed9cd5a42fbb88fa6414ed92df0
#
_cell.length_a   1.000
_cell.length_b   1.000
_cell.length_c   1.000
_cell.angle_alpha   90.00
_cell.angle_beta   90.00
_cell.angle_gamma   90.00
#
_symmetry.space_group_name_H-M   'P 1'
#
loop_
_entity.id
_entity.type
_entity.pdbx_description
1 polymer ?
#
loop_
_entity_poly.entity_id
_entity_poly.type
_entity_poly.pdbx_seq_one_letter_code
_entity_poly.pdbx_strand_id
1 'polypeptide(L)'
;IPVMVPGAPSAWAELSEKFGRLTLEKVMEPAVTYAREGYPVSPVISKIWNNAYKEFIDTLKDESFKPWFDTFARDGHAPQPGEIWKSEAHAKTLEKIAKTHAKAFYQGELGDQIDAYSRKTGGYLRKSDLENYWCEWVKPIHVNYRGYDICEIPPNGDGIIALMALNILKGYSFTDRSCVDTVHKQLEAMKLAPAVIDGSVRMSFSAENE
;
A
#
# COMPACT_ATOMS: atom_id res chain seq x y z
N ILE A 1 14.19 8.15 9.57
CA ILE A 1 12.95 8.05 8.77
C ILE A 1 13.14 6.89 7.80
N PRO A 2 12.34 5.83 7.87
CA PRO A 2 12.43 4.74 6.90
C PRO A 2 11.96 5.24 5.54
N VAL A 3 12.81 5.11 4.52
CA VAL A 3 12.48 5.39 3.13
C VAL A 3 12.67 4.09 2.35
N MET A 4 11.60 3.54 1.85
CA MET A 4 11.62 2.29 1.08
C MET A 4 11.49 2.58 -0.40
N VAL A 5 12.07 1.69 -1.23
CA VAL A 5 11.84 1.72 -2.67
C VAL A 5 10.38 1.41 -2.96
N PRO A 6 9.65 2.24 -3.74
CA PRO A 6 8.27 1.96 -4.10
C PRO A 6 8.17 0.71 -4.97
N GLY A 7 7.59 -0.37 -4.44
CA GLY A 7 7.51 -1.67 -5.11
C GLY A 7 6.28 -1.89 -6.00
N ALA A 8 5.22 -1.10 -5.83
CA ALA A 8 3.95 -1.31 -6.52
C ALA A 8 4.06 -1.35 -8.06
N PRO A 9 4.79 -0.47 -8.76
CA PRO A 9 4.91 -0.53 -10.21
C PRO A 9 5.49 -1.85 -10.71
N SER A 10 6.51 -2.39 -10.03
CA SER A 10 7.11 -3.68 -10.36
C SER A 10 6.11 -4.82 -10.15
N ALA A 11 5.37 -4.81 -9.05
CA ALA A 11 4.36 -5.82 -8.77
C ALA A 11 3.22 -5.82 -9.82
N TRP A 12 2.79 -4.64 -10.30
CA TRP A 12 1.79 -4.56 -11.37
C TRP A 12 2.29 -5.17 -12.68
N ALA A 13 3.54 -4.88 -13.05
CA ALA A 13 4.16 -5.42 -14.25
C ALA A 13 4.30 -6.95 -14.16
N GLU A 14 4.86 -7.47 -13.07
CA GLU A 14 5.04 -8.91 -12.83
C GLU A 14 3.71 -9.68 -12.81
N LEU A 15 2.69 -9.18 -12.11
CA LEU A 15 1.37 -9.80 -12.07
C LEU A 15 0.71 -9.81 -13.44
N SER A 16 0.80 -8.70 -14.18
CA SER A 16 0.24 -8.59 -15.53
C SER A 16 0.93 -9.53 -16.51
N GLU A 17 2.25 -9.65 -16.43
CA GLU A 17 3.02 -10.53 -17.31
C GLU A 17 2.72 -12.00 -17.03
N LYS A 18 2.67 -12.39 -15.75
CA LYS A 18 2.50 -13.80 -15.36
C LYS A 18 1.08 -14.33 -15.50
N PHE A 19 0.08 -13.51 -15.20
CA PHE A 19 -1.33 -13.94 -15.12
C PHE A 19 -2.27 -13.12 -16.01
N GLY A 20 -1.81 -12.01 -16.57
CA GLY A 20 -2.65 -11.10 -17.35
C GLY A 20 -3.07 -11.72 -18.68
N ARG A 21 -4.31 -11.40 -19.10
CA ARG A 21 -4.83 -11.72 -20.45
C ARG A 21 -4.79 -10.50 -21.38
N LEU A 22 -4.63 -9.31 -20.78
CA LEU A 22 -4.53 -8.03 -21.47
C LEU A 22 -3.13 -7.47 -21.26
N THR A 23 -2.69 -6.61 -22.15
CA THR A 23 -1.44 -5.86 -21.94
C THR A 23 -1.56 -4.94 -20.73
N LEU A 24 -0.44 -4.65 -20.06
CA LEU A 24 -0.42 -3.72 -18.93
C LEU A 24 -0.98 -2.34 -19.31
N GLU A 25 -0.70 -1.87 -20.54
CA GLU A 25 -1.26 -0.63 -21.07
C GLU A 25 -2.79 -0.65 -21.07
N LYS A 26 -3.39 -1.75 -21.55
CA LYS A 26 -4.85 -1.88 -21.59
C LYS A 26 -5.47 -1.99 -20.20
N VAL A 27 -4.79 -2.64 -19.26
CA VAL A 27 -5.24 -2.75 -17.85
C VAL A 27 -5.19 -1.38 -17.16
N MET A 28 -4.17 -0.57 -17.44
CA MET A 28 -3.98 0.74 -16.80
C MET A 28 -4.73 1.89 -17.50
N GLU A 29 -5.26 1.68 -18.70
CA GLU A 29 -5.98 2.70 -19.48
C GLU A 29 -7.08 3.44 -18.67
N PRO A 30 -7.95 2.76 -17.90
CA PRO A 30 -8.95 3.46 -17.09
C PRO A 30 -8.33 4.36 -16.01
N ALA A 31 -7.25 3.92 -15.36
CA ALA A 31 -6.56 4.72 -14.35
C ALA A 31 -5.90 5.97 -14.97
N VAL A 32 -5.29 5.81 -16.15
CA VAL A 32 -4.74 6.94 -16.94
C VAL A 32 -5.83 7.91 -17.33
N THR A 33 -6.98 7.42 -17.80
CA THR A 33 -8.14 8.23 -18.16
C THR A 33 -8.67 9.03 -16.96
N TYR A 34 -8.88 8.37 -15.82
CA TYR A 34 -9.29 9.07 -14.60
C TYR A 34 -8.26 10.10 -14.13
N ALA A 35 -6.98 9.82 -14.24
CA ALA A 35 -5.95 10.78 -13.89
C ALA A 35 -5.96 12.00 -14.83
N ARG A 36 -6.21 11.81 -16.12
CA ARG A 36 -6.19 12.86 -17.15
C ARG A 36 -7.48 13.66 -17.20
N GLU A 37 -8.61 12.99 -17.30
CA GLU A 37 -9.92 13.62 -17.48
C GLU A 37 -10.53 14.04 -16.15
N GLY A 38 -10.17 13.35 -15.09
CA GLY A 38 -10.64 13.58 -13.74
C GLY A 38 -11.76 12.64 -13.30
N TYR A 39 -12.00 12.64 -11.99
CA TYR A 39 -13.10 11.90 -11.38
C TYR A 39 -13.69 12.71 -10.22
N PRO A 40 -14.99 12.54 -9.92
CA PRO A 40 -15.62 13.22 -8.80
C PRO A 40 -15.12 12.65 -7.47
N VAL A 41 -14.62 13.50 -6.60
CA VAL A 41 -14.11 13.10 -5.28
C VAL A 41 -15.29 12.70 -4.39
N SER A 42 -15.24 11.49 -3.80
CA SER A 42 -16.30 11.02 -2.91
C SER A 42 -16.30 11.77 -1.58
N PRO A 43 -17.45 11.84 -0.86
CA PRO A 43 -17.51 12.52 0.44
C PRO A 43 -16.51 11.98 1.47
N VAL A 44 -16.27 10.66 1.48
CA VAL A 44 -15.32 10.02 2.40
C VAL A 44 -13.89 10.44 2.07
N ILE A 45 -13.50 10.36 0.80
CA ILE A 45 -12.15 10.76 0.35
C ILE A 45 -11.94 12.25 0.57
N SER A 46 -12.92 13.10 0.25
CA SER A 46 -12.85 14.54 0.53
C SER A 46 -12.59 14.82 2.01
N LYS A 47 -13.30 14.15 2.92
CA LYS A 47 -13.11 14.31 4.37
C LYS A 47 -11.69 13.94 4.79
N ILE A 48 -11.17 12.79 4.34
CA ILE A 48 -9.81 12.34 4.67
C ILE A 48 -8.78 13.32 4.12
N TRP A 49 -8.95 13.77 2.89
CA TRP A 49 -8.06 14.72 2.24
C TRP A 49 -8.05 16.09 2.91
N ASN A 50 -9.22 16.59 3.33
CA ASN A 50 -9.32 17.83 4.09
C ASN A 50 -8.63 17.73 5.47
N ASN A 51 -8.70 16.57 6.13
CA ASN A 51 -7.98 16.36 7.39
C ASN A 51 -6.46 16.37 7.17
N ALA A 52 -5.97 15.66 6.14
CA ALA A 52 -4.55 15.68 5.77
C ALA A 52 -4.08 17.09 5.38
N TYR A 53 -4.88 17.83 4.60
CA TYR A 53 -4.55 19.20 4.22
C TYR A 53 -4.39 20.11 5.44
N LYS A 54 -5.31 20.06 6.41
CA LYS A 54 -5.23 20.87 7.65
C LYS A 54 -3.96 20.54 8.47
N GLU A 55 -3.64 19.27 8.59
CA GLU A 55 -2.43 18.82 9.28
C GLU A 55 -1.18 19.26 8.53
N PHE A 56 -1.12 19.08 7.22
CA PHE A 56 0.06 19.36 6.42
C PHE A 56 0.33 20.86 6.25
N ILE A 57 -0.69 21.69 6.16
CA ILE A 57 -0.49 23.14 6.10
C ILE A 57 0.15 23.68 7.38
N ASP A 58 -0.05 23.01 8.51
CA ASP A 58 0.56 23.40 9.79
C ASP A 58 1.93 22.78 10.02
N THR A 59 2.22 21.60 9.48
CA THR A 59 3.42 20.82 9.77
C THR A 59 4.47 20.86 8.65
N LEU A 60 4.07 20.92 7.39
CA LEU A 60 4.96 20.85 6.22
C LEU A 60 5.27 22.25 5.68
N LYS A 61 6.14 23.01 6.39
CA LYS A 61 6.47 24.41 6.05
C LYS A 61 7.64 24.56 5.08
N ASP A 62 8.45 23.52 4.90
CA ASP A 62 9.62 23.60 4.02
C ASP A 62 9.22 23.62 2.54
N GLU A 63 9.96 24.37 1.72
CA GLU A 63 9.74 24.47 0.27
C GLU A 63 9.78 23.12 -0.46
N SER A 64 10.45 22.13 0.10
CA SER A 64 10.44 20.76 -0.44
C SER A 64 9.07 20.10 -0.45
N PHE A 65 8.13 20.57 0.33
CA PHE A 65 6.76 20.06 0.36
C PHE A 65 5.79 20.80 -0.57
N LYS A 66 6.22 21.93 -1.15
CA LYS A 66 5.39 22.71 -2.06
C LYS A 66 4.75 21.89 -3.19
N PRO A 67 5.44 20.93 -3.84
CA PRO A 67 4.83 20.11 -4.90
C PRO A 67 3.63 19.27 -4.44
N TRP A 68 3.57 18.92 -3.15
CA TRP A 68 2.38 18.26 -2.60
C TRP A 68 1.17 19.18 -2.66
N PHE A 69 1.31 20.42 -2.19
CA PHE A 69 0.23 21.41 -2.20
C PHE A 69 -0.18 21.76 -3.63
N ASP A 70 0.79 22.00 -4.52
CA ASP A 70 0.54 22.29 -5.93
C ASP A 70 -0.21 21.17 -6.66
N THR A 71 -0.06 19.93 -6.20
CA THR A 71 -0.71 18.74 -6.80
C THR A 71 -2.07 18.46 -6.16
N PHE A 72 -2.13 18.47 -4.84
CA PHE A 72 -3.25 17.95 -4.07
C PHE A 72 -4.13 19.03 -3.42
N ALA A 73 -3.72 20.30 -3.47
CA ALA A 73 -4.44 21.44 -2.92
C ALA A 73 -4.25 22.69 -3.78
N ARG A 74 -4.46 22.56 -5.10
CA ARG A 74 -4.11 23.58 -6.13
C ARG A 74 -4.65 24.96 -5.86
N ASP A 75 -5.90 25.04 -5.44
CA ASP A 75 -6.59 26.31 -5.20
C ASP A 75 -6.55 26.72 -3.72
N GLY A 76 -5.55 26.22 -2.97
CA GLY A 76 -5.39 26.50 -1.56
C GLY A 76 -6.37 25.75 -0.65
N HIS A 77 -7.00 24.68 -1.16
CA HIS A 77 -7.89 23.82 -0.40
C HIS A 77 -7.83 22.38 -0.89
N ALA A 78 -8.21 21.42 -0.05
CA ALA A 78 -8.46 20.05 -0.48
C ALA A 78 -9.78 19.94 -1.25
N PRO A 79 -9.90 19.02 -2.22
CA PRO A 79 -11.10 18.87 -3.04
C PRO A 79 -12.36 18.64 -2.21
N GLN A 80 -13.46 19.30 -2.59
CA GLN A 80 -14.77 19.12 -1.97
C GLN A 80 -15.50 17.88 -2.51
N PRO A 81 -16.52 17.35 -1.81
CA PRO A 81 -17.33 16.25 -2.34
C PRO A 81 -17.96 16.60 -3.70
N GLY A 82 -17.74 15.73 -4.69
CA GLY A 82 -18.21 15.92 -6.06
C GLY A 82 -17.31 16.81 -6.95
N GLU A 83 -16.32 17.46 -6.38
CA GLU A 83 -15.32 18.21 -7.16
C GLU A 83 -14.50 17.27 -8.04
N ILE A 84 -14.23 17.71 -9.29
CA ILE A 84 -13.43 16.91 -10.23
C ILE A 84 -11.96 17.13 -9.98
N TRP A 85 -11.28 16.10 -9.47
CA TRP A 85 -9.83 16.11 -9.34
C TRP A 85 -9.17 15.38 -10.52
N LYS A 86 -8.13 15.97 -11.09
CA LYS A 86 -7.32 15.41 -12.18
C LYS A 86 -5.86 15.78 -12.06
N SER A 87 -4.99 14.98 -12.66
CA SER A 87 -3.54 15.23 -12.68
C SER A 87 -2.89 14.65 -13.94
N GLU A 88 -2.53 15.52 -14.87
CA GLU A 88 -1.82 15.13 -16.08
C GLU A 88 -0.44 14.52 -15.77
N ALA A 89 0.22 14.96 -14.69
CA ALA A 89 1.48 14.39 -14.27
C ALA A 89 1.34 12.92 -13.84
N HIS A 90 0.26 12.58 -13.09
CA HIS A 90 -0.04 11.20 -12.74
C HIS A 90 -0.39 10.37 -13.99
N ALA A 91 -1.20 10.92 -14.92
CA ALA A 91 -1.53 10.22 -16.14
C ALA A 91 -0.28 9.86 -16.96
N LYS A 92 0.62 10.81 -17.17
CA LYS A 92 1.89 10.59 -17.88
C LYS A 92 2.80 9.56 -17.18
N THR A 93 2.85 9.60 -15.85
CA THR A 93 3.63 8.63 -15.07
C THR A 93 3.06 7.22 -15.21
N LEU A 94 1.74 7.07 -15.09
CA LEU A 94 1.06 5.79 -15.26
C LEU A 94 1.23 5.24 -16.69
N GLU A 95 1.13 6.09 -17.72
CA GLU A 95 1.38 5.69 -19.10
C GLU A 95 2.81 5.18 -19.32
N LYS A 96 3.82 5.86 -18.75
CA LYS A 96 5.20 5.43 -18.84
C LYS A 96 5.44 4.10 -18.14
N ILE A 97 4.87 3.91 -16.95
CA ILE A 97 4.91 2.64 -16.22
C ILE A 97 4.29 1.54 -17.07
N ALA A 98 3.10 1.77 -17.63
CA ALA A 98 2.39 0.80 -18.46
C ALA A 98 3.19 0.40 -19.70
N LYS A 99 3.64 1.38 -20.49
CA LYS A 99 4.38 1.18 -21.75
C LYS A 99 5.73 0.50 -21.58
N THR A 100 6.39 0.68 -20.45
CA THR A 100 7.73 0.17 -20.22
C THR A 100 7.80 -1.01 -19.25
N HIS A 101 6.63 -1.55 -18.85
CA HIS A 101 6.56 -2.56 -17.79
C HIS A 101 7.38 -2.14 -16.56
N ALA A 102 7.13 -0.91 -16.09
CA ALA A 102 7.78 -0.25 -14.98
C ALA A 102 9.30 0.05 -15.16
N LYS A 103 9.95 -0.30 -16.27
CA LYS A 103 11.39 -0.01 -16.47
C LYS A 103 11.72 1.48 -16.39
N ALA A 104 10.85 2.36 -16.93
CA ALA A 104 11.05 3.80 -16.83
C ALA A 104 11.06 4.30 -15.37
N PHE A 105 10.36 3.61 -14.45
CA PHE A 105 10.31 3.97 -13.04
C PHE A 105 11.61 3.60 -12.31
N TYR A 106 12.16 2.44 -12.57
CA TYR A 106 13.32 1.94 -11.82
C TYR A 106 14.66 2.27 -12.50
N GLN A 107 14.73 2.19 -13.82
CA GLN A 107 15.98 2.28 -14.59
C GLN A 107 16.02 3.47 -15.56
N GLY A 108 14.91 4.16 -15.75
CA GLY A 108 14.76 5.23 -16.73
C GLY A 108 14.50 6.60 -16.12
N GLU A 109 13.88 7.46 -16.92
CA GLU A 109 13.68 8.89 -16.65
C GLU A 109 12.90 9.19 -15.37
N LEU A 110 11.94 8.32 -14.95
CA LEU A 110 11.22 8.53 -13.69
C LEU A 110 12.15 8.30 -12.49
N GLY A 111 13.01 7.29 -12.58
CA GLY A 111 14.06 7.06 -11.57
C GLY A 111 15.05 8.22 -11.49
N ASP A 112 15.44 8.80 -12.63
CA ASP A 112 16.31 9.99 -12.69
C ASP A 112 15.64 11.19 -11.98
N GLN A 113 14.35 11.41 -12.22
CA GLN A 113 13.60 12.49 -11.58
C GLN A 113 13.48 12.31 -10.06
N ILE A 114 13.23 11.07 -9.61
CA ILE A 114 13.16 10.73 -8.18
C ILE A 114 14.51 10.99 -7.51
N ASP A 115 15.62 10.52 -8.08
CA ASP A 115 16.97 10.73 -7.54
C ASP A 115 17.32 12.22 -7.48
N ALA A 116 17.05 12.95 -8.57
CA ALA A 116 17.32 14.39 -8.65
C ALA A 116 16.55 15.15 -7.58
N TYR A 117 15.27 14.84 -7.39
CA TYR A 117 14.46 15.49 -6.35
C TYR A 117 14.91 15.11 -4.95
N SER A 118 15.19 13.83 -4.72
CA SER A 118 15.72 13.33 -3.43
C SER A 118 17.02 14.06 -3.05
N ARG A 119 17.96 14.22 -3.99
CA ARG A 119 19.19 14.97 -3.75
C ARG A 119 18.93 16.44 -3.44
N LYS A 120 18.05 17.07 -4.22
CA LYS A 120 17.69 18.50 -4.03
C LYS A 120 17.11 18.79 -2.65
N THR A 121 16.34 17.83 -2.10
CA THR A 121 15.62 17.99 -0.83
C THR A 121 16.31 17.31 0.36
N GLY A 122 17.54 16.79 0.19
CA GLY A 122 18.26 16.08 1.25
C GLY A 122 17.68 14.71 1.61
N GLY A 123 16.89 14.13 0.71
CA GLY A 123 16.32 12.78 0.88
C GLY A 123 17.37 11.68 0.73
N TYR A 124 17.02 10.47 1.13
CA TYR A 124 17.93 9.31 1.16
C TYR A 124 17.85 8.43 -0.10
N LEU A 125 16.70 8.39 -0.78
CA LEU A 125 16.50 7.53 -1.96
C LEU A 125 17.41 7.95 -3.11
N ARG A 126 18.07 6.97 -3.73
CA ARG A 126 19.00 7.16 -4.86
C ARG A 126 18.57 6.33 -6.06
N LYS A 127 19.01 6.73 -7.24
CA LYS A 127 18.77 5.95 -8.46
C LYS A 127 19.29 4.52 -8.33
N SER A 128 20.43 4.32 -7.71
CA SER A 128 20.99 3.00 -7.44
C SER A 128 20.09 2.11 -6.60
N ASP A 129 19.31 2.68 -5.67
CA ASP A 129 18.36 1.91 -4.86
C ASP A 129 17.20 1.43 -5.74
N LEU A 130 16.73 2.27 -6.65
CA LEU A 130 15.71 1.91 -7.63
C LEU A 130 16.20 0.84 -8.61
N GLU A 131 17.39 1.02 -9.18
CA GLU A 131 17.97 0.11 -10.15
C GLU A 131 18.28 -1.28 -9.58
N ASN A 132 18.61 -1.35 -8.31
CA ASN A 132 18.87 -2.60 -7.60
C ASN A 132 17.60 -3.25 -7.01
N TYR A 133 16.44 -2.63 -7.18
CA TYR A 133 15.17 -3.20 -6.72
C TYR A 133 14.64 -4.22 -7.73
N TRP A 134 14.16 -5.35 -7.21
CA TRP A 134 13.41 -6.35 -7.96
C TRP A 134 12.23 -6.89 -7.15
N CYS A 135 11.25 -7.40 -7.86
CA CYS A 135 10.07 -8.03 -7.27
C CYS A 135 10.32 -9.53 -7.12
N GLU A 136 10.09 -10.07 -5.94
CA GLU A 136 10.26 -11.50 -5.67
C GLU A 136 8.93 -12.23 -5.62
N TRP A 137 8.90 -13.41 -6.24
CA TRP A 137 7.82 -14.37 -6.07
C TRP A 137 8.12 -15.26 -4.87
N VAL A 138 7.31 -15.15 -3.83
CA VAL A 138 7.47 -15.89 -2.59
C VAL A 138 6.36 -16.91 -2.41
N LYS A 139 6.63 -18.00 -1.68
CA LYS A 139 5.61 -18.95 -1.28
C LYS A 139 4.76 -18.33 -0.18
N PRO A 140 3.41 -18.26 -0.33
CA PRO A 140 2.55 -17.76 0.73
C PRO A 140 2.67 -18.60 1.99
N ILE A 141 2.56 -17.93 3.15
CA ILE A 141 2.29 -18.58 4.44
C ILE A 141 0.78 -18.72 4.61
N HIS A 142 0.33 -19.72 5.36
CA HIS A 142 -1.10 -19.95 5.53
C HIS A 142 -1.45 -20.53 6.90
N VAL A 143 -2.71 -20.41 7.27
CA VAL A 143 -3.35 -21.11 8.37
C VAL A 143 -4.67 -21.70 7.90
N ASN A 144 -4.94 -22.95 8.26
CA ASN A 144 -6.29 -23.52 8.03
C ASN A 144 -7.21 -23.03 9.14
N TYR A 145 -8.27 -22.31 8.77
CA TYR A 145 -9.31 -21.85 9.67
C TYR A 145 -10.68 -22.33 9.17
N ARG A 146 -11.28 -23.25 9.93
CA ARG A 146 -12.62 -23.81 9.65
C ARG A 146 -12.78 -24.40 8.25
N GLY A 147 -11.75 -25.10 7.77
CA GLY A 147 -11.77 -25.76 6.47
C GLY A 147 -11.32 -24.91 5.29
N TYR A 148 -10.92 -23.66 5.52
CA TYR A 148 -10.34 -22.74 4.52
C TYR A 148 -8.90 -22.44 4.84
N ASP A 149 -8.04 -22.52 3.85
CA ASP A 149 -6.66 -22.04 3.95
C ASP A 149 -6.63 -20.53 3.68
N ILE A 150 -6.37 -19.77 4.71
CA ILE A 150 -6.17 -18.31 4.63
C ILE A 150 -4.70 -18.08 4.37
N CYS A 151 -4.39 -17.50 3.21
CA CYS A 151 -3.02 -17.28 2.74
C CYS A 151 -2.64 -15.81 2.82
N GLU A 152 -1.40 -15.55 3.24
CA GLU A 152 -0.78 -14.23 3.28
C GLU A 152 0.63 -14.28 2.72
N ILE A 153 1.14 -13.15 2.26
CA ILE A 153 2.56 -13.05 1.94
C ILE A 153 3.38 -13.08 3.24
N PRO A 154 4.60 -13.64 3.21
CA PRO A 154 5.49 -13.58 4.37
C PRO A 154 5.79 -12.14 4.81
N PRO A 155 6.24 -11.90 6.06
CA PRO A 155 6.75 -10.58 6.44
C PRO A 155 7.78 -10.07 5.40
N ASN A 156 7.65 -8.79 5.11
CA ASN A 156 7.52 -7.59 5.97
C ASN A 156 6.07 -7.08 6.23
N GLY A 157 5.05 -7.54 5.51
CA GLY A 157 3.69 -7.06 5.71
C GLY A 157 3.05 -7.64 6.97
N ASP A 158 1.95 -7.01 7.39
CA ASP A 158 1.23 -7.36 8.63
C ASP A 158 0.25 -8.55 8.48
N GLY A 159 0.22 -9.21 7.32
CA GLY A 159 -0.65 -10.35 7.06
C GLY A 159 -0.48 -11.51 8.05
N ILE A 160 0.74 -11.68 8.55
CA ILE A 160 1.03 -12.68 9.60
C ILE A 160 0.22 -12.45 10.88
N ILE A 161 -0.13 -11.19 11.21
CA ILE A 161 -0.96 -10.86 12.38
C ILE A 161 -2.35 -11.51 12.23
N ALA A 162 -2.94 -11.41 11.04
CA ALA A 162 -4.22 -12.03 10.75
C ALA A 162 -4.16 -13.56 10.88
N LEU A 163 -3.10 -14.19 10.35
CA LEU A 163 -2.92 -15.64 10.46
C LEU A 163 -2.74 -16.08 11.91
N MET A 164 -1.96 -15.34 12.72
CA MET A 164 -1.77 -15.60 14.14
C MET A 164 -3.09 -15.47 14.92
N ALA A 165 -3.84 -14.41 14.69
CA ALA A 165 -5.15 -14.21 15.33
C ALA A 165 -6.12 -15.36 14.97
N LEU A 166 -6.18 -15.77 13.71
CA LEU A 166 -7.00 -16.90 13.27
C LEU A 166 -6.56 -18.22 13.90
N ASN A 167 -5.25 -18.42 14.04
CA ASN A 167 -4.72 -19.62 14.69
C ASN A 167 -5.08 -19.69 16.18
N ILE A 168 -5.09 -18.55 16.89
CA ILE A 168 -5.60 -18.45 18.26
C ILE A 168 -7.11 -18.78 18.29
N LEU A 169 -7.88 -18.17 17.39
CA LEU A 169 -9.34 -18.34 17.30
C LEU A 169 -9.77 -19.76 16.90
N LYS A 170 -8.90 -20.52 16.25
CA LYS A 170 -9.14 -21.93 15.89
C LYS A 170 -9.45 -22.80 17.11
N GLY A 171 -8.90 -22.48 18.27
CA GLY A 171 -9.14 -23.17 19.54
C GLY A 171 -10.50 -22.93 20.17
N TYR A 172 -11.33 -22.02 19.61
CA TYR A 172 -12.63 -21.65 20.17
C TYR A 172 -13.80 -22.06 19.29
N SER A 173 -14.89 -22.48 19.92
CA SER A 173 -16.19 -22.64 19.26
C SER A 173 -17.02 -21.38 19.49
N PHE A 174 -17.68 -20.92 18.44
CA PHE A 174 -18.57 -19.76 18.48
C PHE A 174 -19.99 -20.18 18.10
N THR A 175 -20.94 -19.89 18.97
CA THR A 175 -22.34 -20.24 18.78
C THR A 175 -23.18 -19.10 18.22
N ASP A 176 -22.78 -17.86 18.56
CA ASP A 176 -23.43 -16.64 18.09
C ASP A 176 -22.35 -15.65 17.61
N ARG A 177 -22.56 -15.14 16.40
CA ARG A 177 -21.63 -14.22 15.76
C ARG A 177 -21.47 -12.89 16.49
N SER A 178 -22.50 -12.42 17.15
CA SER A 178 -22.60 -11.06 17.68
C SER A 178 -22.66 -10.99 19.20
N CYS A 179 -22.53 -12.12 19.91
CA CYS A 179 -22.52 -12.08 21.37
C CYS A 179 -21.22 -11.53 21.94
N VAL A 180 -21.29 -11.00 23.16
CA VAL A 180 -20.14 -10.38 23.86
C VAL A 180 -18.95 -11.33 23.95
N ASP A 181 -19.18 -12.62 24.27
CA ASP A 181 -18.14 -13.62 24.38
C ASP A 181 -17.38 -13.82 23.05
N THR A 182 -18.10 -13.93 21.93
CA THR A 182 -17.50 -14.06 20.59
C THR A 182 -16.67 -12.83 20.24
N VAL A 183 -17.23 -11.64 20.39
CA VAL A 183 -16.54 -10.38 20.09
C VAL A 183 -15.32 -10.19 20.99
N HIS A 184 -15.44 -10.50 22.28
CA HIS A 184 -14.34 -10.42 23.24
C HIS A 184 -13.16 -11.32 22.81
N LYS A 185 -13.42 -12.59 22.50
CA LYS A 185 -12.38 -13.54 22.06
C LYS A 185 -11.68 -13.07 20.76
N GLN A 186 -12.46 -12.52 19.81
CA GLN A 186 -11.89 -11.98 18.57
C GLN A 186 -10.99 -10.78 18.85
N LEU A 187 -11.41 -9.84 19.72
CA LEU A 187 -10.62 -8.68 20.07
C LEU A 187 -9.34 -9.05 20.84
N GLU A 188 -9.44 -10.00 21.78
CA GLU A 188 -8.25 -10.48 22.51
C GLU A 188 -7.25 -11.20 21.59
N ALA A 189 -7.71 -12.02 20.65
CA ALA A 189 -6.84 -12.63 19.65
C ALA A 189 -6.14 -11.57 18.79
N MET A 190 -6.86 -10.53 18.36
CA MET A 190 -6.29 -9.42 17.60
C MET A 190 -5.35 -8.52 18.41
N LYS A 191 -5.43 -8.48 19.73
CA LYS A 191 -4.47 -7.79 20.60
C LYS A 191 -3.20 -8.63 20.82
N LEU A 192 -3.36 -9.94 20.99
CA LEU A 192 -2.22 -10.83 21.28
C LEU A 192 -1.33 -10.99 20.05
N ALA A 193 -1.88 -11.07 18.84
CA ALA A 193 -1.10 -11.31 17.65
C ALA A 193 -0.04 -10.21 17.36
N PRO A 194 -0.35 -8.89 17.38
CA PRO A 194 0.67 -7.84 17.28
C PRO A 194 1.65 -7.85 18.44
N ALA A 195 1.20 -8.14 19.68
CA ALA A 195 2.02 -8.16 20.88
C ALA A 195 3.12 -9.24 20.83
N VAL A 196 2.92 -10.29 20.05
CA VAL A 196 3.96 -11.30 19.78
C VAL A 196 5.02 -10.74 18.83
N ILE A 197 4.62 -10.00 17.82
CA ILE A 197 5.53 -9.43 16.80
C ILE A 197 6.40 -8.33 17.41
N ASP A 198 5.86 -7.48 18.26
CA ASP A 198 6.62 -6.42 18.94
C ASP A 198 7.47 -6.93 20.12
N GLY A 199 7.37 -8.23 20.45
CA GLY A 199 8.15 -8.88 21.50
C GLY A 199 7.61 -8.68 22.91
N SER A 200 6.47 -8.03 23.10
CA SER A 200 5.85 -7.83 24.42
C SER A 200 5.21 -9.10 24.98
N VAL A 201 4.88 -10.06 24.11
CA VAL A 201 4.39 -11.41 24.46
C VAL A 201 5.21 -12.47 23.73
N ARG A 202 5.58 -13.54 24.43
CA ARG A 202 6.21 -14.72 23.81
C ARG A 202 5.18 -15.84 23.68
N MET A 203 5.05 -16.38 22.46
CA MET A 203 4.31 -17.62 22.23
C MET A 203 5.31 -18.78 22.06
N SER A 204 5.09 -19.87 22.80
CA SER A 204 5.76 -21.13 22.54
C SER A 204 4.87 -21.99 21.65
N PHE A 205 5.41 -22.45 20.53
CA PHE A 205 4.76 -23.47 19.72
C PHE A 205 5.33 -24.83 20.12
N SER A 206 4.48 -25.75 20.59
CA SER A 206 4.83 -27.16 20.57
C SER A 206 4.73 -27.60 19.10
N ALA A 207 5.83 -28.06 18.53
CA ALA A 207 5.77 -28.82 17.30
C ALA A 207 5.01 -30.13 17.60
N GLU A 208 3.72 -30.17 17.28
CA GLU A 208 3.04 -31.44 17.14
C GLU A 208 3.56 -32.04 15.84
N ASN A 209 4.18 -33.21 15.99
CA ASN A 209 4.77 -34.00 14.94
C ASN A 209 3.76 -34.26 13.82
N GLU A 210 4.30 -34.29 12.61
CA GLU A 210 3.69 -34.72 11.35
C GLU A 210 2.88 -36.00 11.44
#